data_1405615d628af7f0070a54e3d00dbd5a
#
_entry.id   1405615d628af7f0070a54e3d00dbd5a
#
_cell.length_a   1.000
_cell.length_b   1.000
_cell.length_c   1.000
_cell.angle_alpha   90.00
_cell.angle_beta   90.00
_cell.angle_gamma   90.00
#
_symmetry.space_group_name_H-M   'P 1'
#
loop_
_entity.id
_entity.type
_entity.pdbx_description
1 polymer ?
#
loop_
_entity_poly.entity_id
_entity_poly.type
_entity_poly.pdbx_seq_one_letter_code
_entity_poly.pdbx_strand_id
1 'polypeptide(L)'
;MRSSQRVLFACFLVVSLVLTACGPAGPVAEPTAAPAQPTQAPASDPMAMYEPAAVTGDIIAAGSSTVFPLSEAVAELFRDEGYGGNLTIDSIGSGAGLERFCKTGETDIANTSRAIKDSEVESCRAIGREPLEIRVGTDGLAVVVNTQNDFLTEITQEQLALAFSTAETWADVDAAWPNEPILRFSPGTDSGTFDYFIEVVMDPMYVVDATADAGKGEEALLNASNLQLSEDDNVLVQGVEGSPFAIGYFGYAYYQENADRLTVLAVDGVTPSAETVDSGQYPLARPLFLYTTAEIMQEKPQVAAFVYFYLTRVNEVIDEVGYFPAAQDALDASLQAWRDATGS
;
A
#
# COMPACT_ATOMS: atom_id res chain seq x y z
N MET A 1 40.15 36.70 16.38
CA MET A 1 41.23 36.49 17.40
C MET A 1 41.26 35.01 17.74
N ARG A 2 42.43 34.39 17.49
CA ARG A 2 43.01 33.16 18.12
C ARG A 2 42.14 31.89 18.04
N SER A 3 42.64 30.70 17.77
CA SER A 3 44.01 30.24 17.33
C SER A 3 43.88 28.76 16.97
N SER A 4 44.63 28.39 15.94
CA SER A 4 44.93 27.03 15.49
C SER A 4 45.55 26.17 16.59
N GLN A 5 45.28 24.86 16.59
CA GLN A 5 46.31 23.89 17.04
C GLN A 5 46.28 22.66 16.12
N ARG A 6 47.40 22.52 15.40
CA ARG A 6 47.80 21.31 14.66
C ARG A 6 48.56 20.40 15.64
N VAL A 7 48.23 19.13 15.64
CA VAL A 7 49.09 18.11 16.28
C VAL A 7 49.64 17.19 15.20
N LEU A 8 50.94 17.29 14.99
CA LEU A 8 51.77 16.33 14.27
C LEU A 8 51.96 15.08 15.13
N PHE A 9 51.88 13.90 14.54
CA PHE A 9 52.47 12.68 15.11
C PHE A 9 53.49 12.09 14.12
N ALA A 10 54.70 11.89 14.67
CA ALA A 10 55.93 11.51 13.97
C ALA A 10 55.99 9.99 13.69
N CYS A 11 56.59 9.66 12.55
CA CYS A 11 57.03 8.32 12.17
C CYS A 11 58.13 7.79 13.09
N PHE A 12 58.01 6.56 13.54
CA PHE A 12 59.15 5.75 14.02
C PHE A 12 59.42 4.62 13.05
N LEU A 13 60.56 4.71 12.40
CA LEU A 13 61.14 3.69 11.53
C LEU A 13 62.04 2.81 12.40
N VAL A 14 61.69 1.52 12.52
CA VAL A 14 62.60 0.51 13.13
C VAL A 14 63.18 -0.33 12.00
N VAL A 15 64.48 -0.13 11.77
CA VAL A 15 65.31 -0.93 10.88
C VAL A 15 65.90 -2.11 11.69
N SER A 16 65.50 -3.33 11.38
CA SER A 16 66.11 -4.54 11.91
C SER A 16 67.05 -5.16 10.87
N LEU A 17 68.31 -5.12 11.16
CA LEU A 17 69.39 -5.80 10.41
C LEU A 17 69.32 -7.29 10.71
N VAL A 18 69.23 -8.15 9.71
CA VAL A 18 69.40 -9.60 9.84
C VAL A 18 70.67 -10.00 9.07
N LEU A 19 71.61 -10.55 9.81
CA LEU A 19 72.86 -11.10 9.31
C LEU A 19 72.62 -12.39 8.54
N THR A 20 73.14 -12.47 7.34
CA THR A 20 73.22 -13.68 6.49
C THR A 20 74.29 -14.61 6.97
N ALA A 21 73.95 -15.89 7.27
CA ALA A 21 74.88 -17.01 7.39
C ALA A 21 74.71 -17.90 6.19
N CYS A 22 75.80 -18.05 5.36
CA CYS A 22 75.91 -19.01 4.28
C CYS A 22 76.22 -20.41 4.80
N GLY A 23 75.37 -21.41 4.48
CA GLY A 23 75.66 -22.82 4.60
C GLY A 23 75.35 -23.53 3.26
N PRO A 24 76.04 -24.65 2.87
CA PRO A 24 75.97 -25.21 1.55
C PRO A 24 74.65 -25.93 1.27
N ALA A 25 74.11 -25.73 0.08
CA ALA A 25 72.85 -26.26 -0.41
C ALA A 25 72.89 -27.76 -0.66
N GLY A 26 72.00 -28.52 -0.01
CA GLY A 26 71.57 -29.84 -0.44
C GLY A 26 70.37 -29.74 -1.43
N PRO A 27 70.11 -30.77 -2.23
CA PRO A 27 69.06 -30.71 -3.25
C PRO A 27 67.70 -30.53 -2.63
N VAL A 28 67.07 -29.41 -2.95
CA VAL A 28 65.67 -29.09 -2.56
C VAL A 28 64.77 -29.91 -3.42
N ALA A 29 63.97 -30.81 -2.80
CA ALA A 29 62.86 -31.45 -3.46
C ALA A 29 61.78 -30.38 -3.77
N GLU A 30 61.37 -30.30 -5.03
CA GLU A 30 60.30 -29.45 -5.51
C GLU A 30 59.00 -29.80 -4.77
N PRO A 31 58.28 -28.85 -4.16
CA PRO A 31 56.99 -29.16 -3.54
C PRO A 31 55.97 -29.52 -4.63
N THR A 32 55.54 -30.78 -4.64
CA THR A 32 54.43 -31.24 -5.46
C THR A 32 53.20 -30.36 -5.10
N ALA A 33 52.75 -29.57 -6.06
CA ALA A 33 51.54 -28.79 -5.91
C ALA A 33 50.37 -29.73 -5.58
N ALA A 34 49.73 -29.51 -4.45
CA ALA A 34 48.47 -30.18 -4.09
C ALA A 34 47.43 -29.91 -5.21
N PRO A 35 46.64 -30.91 -5.61
CA PRO A 35 45.61 -30.68 -6.60
C PRO A 35 44.66 -29.58 -6.11
N ALA A 36 44.47 -28.54 -6.92
CA ALA A 36 43.51 -27.48 -6.65
C ALA A 36 42.13 -28.11 -6.42
N GLN A 37 41.56 -27.91 -5.24
CA GLN A 37 40.17 -28.26 -5.00
C GLN A 37 39.31 -27.50 -6.03
N PRO A 38 38.34 -28.16 -6.68
CA PRO A 38 37.42 -27.44 -7.54
C PRO A 38 36.72 -26.38 -6.71
N THR A 39 36.89 -25.12 -7.07
CA THR A 39 36.12 -23.99 -6.53
C THR A 39 34.67 -24.29 -6.87
N GLN A 40 33.86 -24.63 -5.86
CA GLN A 40 32.43 -24.72 -6.07
C GLN A 40 31.98 -23.35 -6.58
N ALA A 41 31.34 -23.34 -7.75
CA ALA A 41 30.63 -22.12 -8.20
C ALA A 41 29.68 -21.71 -7.10
N PRO A 42 29.55 -20.41 -6.82
CA PRO A 42 28.52 -19.92 -5.85
C PRO A 42 27.19 -20.53 -6.27
N ALA A 43 26.48 -21.11 -5.30
CA ALA A 43 25.13 -21.61 -5.53
C ALA A 43 24.33 -20.42 -6.10
N SER A 44 23.76 -20.59 -7.30
CA SER A 44 22.90 -19.58 -7.90
C SER A 44 21.74 -19.35 -6.95
N ASP A 45 21.47 -18.09 -6.62
CA ASP A 45 20.30 -17.69 -5.82
C ASP A 45 19.05 -18.20 -6.56
N PRO A 46 18.23 -19.08 -5.95
CA PRO A 46 17.02 -19.58 -6.60
C PRO A 46 16.03 -18.44 -6.93
N MET A 47 16.13 -17.30 -6.23
CA MET A 47 15.26 -16.14 -6.49
C MET A 47 15.74 -15.27 -7.66
N ALA A 48 16.99 -15.43 -8.14
CA ALA A 48 17.53 -14.65 -9.25
C ALA A 48 16.73 -14.76 -10.56
N MET A 49 15.95 -15.81 -10.73
CA MET A 49 15.06 -15.96 -11.89
C MET A 49 13.81 -15.06 -11.83
N TYR A 50 13.50 -14.50 -10.68
CA TYR A 50 12.38 -13.58 -10.45
C TYR A 50 12.81 -12.11 -10.33
N GLU A 51 14.10 -11.82 -10.54
CA GLU A 51 14.58 -10.44 -10.63
C GLU A 51 13.94 -9.71 -11.81
N PRO A 52 13.57 -8.42 -11.68
CA PRO A 52 12.90 -7.66 -12.74
C PRO A 52 13.61 -7.75 -14.11
N ALA A 53 14.94 -7.62 -14.11
CA ALA A 53 15.76 -7.70 -15.32
C ALA A 53 15.89 -9.11 -15.92
N ALA A 54 15.49 -10.16 -15.18
CA ALA A 54 15.59 -11.55 -15.64
C ALA A 54 14.35 -12.03 -16.40
N VAL A 55 13.24 -11.29 -16.31
CA VAL A 55 11.95 -11.68 -16.89
C VAL A 55 11.51 -10.69 -17.97
N THR A 56 10.68 -11.17 -18.90
CA THR A 56 10.14 -10.38 -20.01
C THR A 56 8.71 -10.84 -20.33
N GLY A 57 7.97 -10.04 -21.07
CA GLY A 57 6.60 -10.34 -21.50
C GLY A 57 5.62 -9.25 -21.03
N ASP A 58 4.32 -9.48 -21.21
CA ASP A 58 3.30 -8.54 -20.80
C ASP A 58 2.69 -9.00 -19.47
N ILE A 59 2.39 -8.02 -18.60
CA ILE A 59 1.60 -8.19 -17.38
C ILE A 59 0.38 -7.30 -17.50
N ILE A 60 -0.81 -7.86 -17.31
CA ILE A 60 -2.07 -7.14 -17.39
C ILE A 60 -2.78 -7.25 -16.04
N ALA A 61 -2.90 -6.14 -15.34
CA ALA A 61 -3.66 -6.02 -14.10
C ALA A 61 -4.87 -5.10 -14.31
N ALA A 62 -5.96 -5.36 -13.60
CA ALA A 62 -7.10 -4.45 -13.59
C ALA A 62 -7.88 -4.58 -12.28
N GLY A 63 -8.56 -3.53 -11.87
CA GLY A 63 -9.46 -3.59 -10.73
C GLY A 63 -9.58 -2.32 -9.92
N SER A 64 -9.48 -2.46 -8.62
CA SER A 64 -9.73 -1.41 -7.62
C SER A 64 -8.99 -0.11 -7.91
N SER A 65 -9.73 1.00 -7.95
CA SER A 65 -9.16 2.36 -7.99
C SER A 65 -8.30 2.67 -6.77
N THR A 66 -8.64 2.09 -5.62
CA THR A 66 -7.83 2.22 -4.39
C THR A 66 -6.50 1.49 -4.48
N VAL A 67 -6.46 0.27 -5.03
CA VAL A 67 -5.20 -0.48 -5.17
C VAL A 67 -4.34 0.07 -6.32
N PHE A 68 -4.96 0.77 -7.27
CA PHE A 68 -4.30 1.30 -8.47
C PHE A 68 -3.04 2.14 -8.15
N PRO A 69 -3.08 3.19 -7.30
CA PRO A 69 -1.89 4.01 -7.04
C PRO A 69 -0.76 3.20 -6.38
N LEU A 70 -1.07 2.25 -5.50
CA LEU A 70 -0.06 1.38 -4.90
C LEU A 70 0.55 0.44 -5.95
N SER A 71 -0.27 -0.13 -6.83
CA SER A 71 0.21 -1.00 -7.91
C SER A 71 1.04 -0.22 -8.93
N GLU A 72 0.71 1.04 -9.24
CA GLU A 72 1.53 1.88 -10.12
C GLU A 72 2.88 2.23 -9.47
N ALA A 73 2.91 2.56 -8.17
CA ALA A 73 4.17 2.86 -7.47
C ALA A 73 5.11 1.64 -7.45
N VAL A 74 4.57 0.45 -7.15
CA VAL A 74 5.36 -0.80 -7.21
C VAL A 74 5.78 -1.13 -8.64
N ALA A 75 4.93 -0.90 -9.63
CA ALA A 75 5.25 -1.12 -11.03
C ALA A 75 6.34 -0.17 -11.54
N GLU A 76 6.38 1.06 -11.06
CA GLU A 76 7.47 2.00 -11.35
C GLU A 76 8.80 1.49 -10.81
N LEU A 77 8.85 1.08 -9.53
CA LEU A 77 10.05 0.46 -8.96
C LEU A 77 10.48 -0.80 -9.74
N PHE A 78 9.53 -1.63 -10.14
CA PHE A 78 9.80 -2.86 -10.91
C PHE A 78 10.43 -2.56 -12.28
N ARG A 79 9.97 -1.50 -12.96
CA ARG A 79 10.56 -0.99 -14.20
C ARG A 79 11.96 -0.40 -13.97
N ASP A 80 12.13 0.38 -12.89
CA ASP A 80 13.41 1.00 -12.55
C ASP A 80 14.50 -0.02 -12.22
N GLU A 81 14.10 -1.20 -11.68
CA GLU A 81 15.01 -2.32 -11.46
C GLU A 81 15.24 -3.21 -12.70
N GLY A 82 14.79 -2.74 -13.87
CA GLY A 82 15.20 -3.28 -15.15
C GLY A 82 14.16 -4.14 -15.86
N TYR A 83 12.90 -4.18 -15.42
CA TYR A 83 11.85 -4.86 -16.16
C TYR A 83 11.59 -4.16 -17.50
N GLY A 84 11.87 -4.88 -18.59
CA GLY A 84 11.75 -4.35 -19.96
C GLY A 84 10.46 -4.74 -20.69
N GLY A 85 9.55 -5.46 -20.04
CA GLY A 85 8.25 -5.83 -20.60
C GLY A 85 7.19 -4.73 -20.49
N ASN A 86 6.01 -5.01 -21.01
CA ASN A 86 4.87 -4.10 -20.88
C ASN A 86 4.05 -4.49 -19.63
N LEU A 87 3.79 -3.52 -18.75
CA LEU A 87 2.97 -3.69 -17.56
C LEU A 87 1.84 -2.65 -17.62
N THR A 88 0.60 -3.15 -17.72
CA THR A 88 -0.61 -2.33 -17.79
C THR A 88 -1.44 -2.57 -16.54
N ILE A 89 -1.91 -1.48 -15.93
CA ILE A 89 -2.80 -1.51 -14.78
C ILE A 89 -4.00 -0.63 -15.09
N ASP A 90 -5.20 -1.22 -15.11
CA ASP A 90 -6.45 -0.50 -15.40
C ASP A 90 -7.23 -0.27 -14.10
N SER A 91 -7.56 0.98 -13.80
CA SER A 91 -8.42 1.38 -12.70
C SER A 91 -9.89 1.33 -13.14
N ILE A 92 -10.61 0.26 -12.77
CA ILE A 92 -11.99 0.00 -13.22
C ILE A 92 -12.93 -0.49 -12.12
N GLY A 93 -12.46 -0.47 -10.87
CA GLY A 93 -13.17 -0.99 -9.71
C GLY A 93 -12.97 -2.50 -9.49
N SER A 94 -13.00 -2.94 -8.20
CA SER A 94 -12.75 -4.34 -7.80
C SER A 94 -13.67 -5.34 -8.52
N GLY A 95 -14.96 -5.03 -8.65
CA GLY A 95 -15.93 -5.93 -9.30
C GLY A 95 -15.64 -6.14 -10.77
N ALA A 96 -15.38 -5.07 -11.52
CA ALA A 96 -15.07 -5.14 -12.96
C ALA A 96 -13.69 -5.80 -13.19
N GLY A 97 -12.71 -5.57 -12.30
CA GLY A 97 -11.43 -6.26 -12.34
C GLY A 97 -11.56 -7.77 -12.17
N LEU A 98 -12.33 -8.20 -11.14
CA LEU A 98 -12.63 -9.62 -10.93
C LEU A 98 -13.47 -10.21 -12.07
N GLU A 99 -14.34 -9.43 -12.71
CA GLU A 99 -15.07 -9.91 -13.90
C GLU A 99 -14.11 -10.19 -15.06
N ARG A 100 -13.18 -9.28 -15.38
CA ARG A 100 -12.14 -9.52 -16.39
C ARG A 100 -11.25 -10.70 -16.03
N PHE A 101 -10.93 -10.87 -14.76
CA PHE A 101 -10.09 -11.97 -14.29
C PHE A 101 -10.81 -13.32 -14.28
N CYS A 102 -12.06 -13.36 -13.74
CA CYS A 102 -12.80 -14.60 -13.48
C CYS A 102 -13.76 -15.03 -14.58
N LYS A 103 -14.16 -14.13 -15.50
CA LYS A 103 -15.11 -14.49 -16.57
C LYS A 103 -14.49 -14.51 -17.95
N THR A 104 -13.71 -13.47 -18.29
CA THR A 104 -13.13 -13.35 -19.63
C THR A 104 -11.70 -13.87 -19.70
N GLY A 105 -10.99 -13.94 -18.56
CA GLY A 105 -9.61 -14.38 -18.51
C GLY A 105 -8.60 -13.40 -19.14
N GLU A 106 -9.00 -12.14 -19.34
CA GLU A 106 -8.19 -11.11 -20.03
C GLU A 106 -7.03 -10.58 -19.22
N THR A 107 -7.11 -10.67 -17.87
CA THR A 107 -6.09 -10.14 -16.97
C THR A 107 -5.31 -11.25 -16.28
N ASP A 108 -4.07 -10.96 -15.91
CA ASP A 108 -3.19 -11.84 -15.14
C ASP A 108 -3.37 -11.64 -13.64
N ILE A 109 -3.71 -10.40 -13.26
CA ILE A 109 -3.90 -9.96 -11.87
C ILE A 109 -5.21 -9.18 -11.78
N ALA A 110 -6.00 -9.44 -10.73
CA ALA A 110 -7.09 -8.57 -10.32
C ALA A 110 -6.71 -7.83 -9.03
N ASN A 111 -6.75 -6.50 -9.07
CA ASN A 111 -6.57 -5.64 -7.92
C ASN A 111 -7.91 -5.49 -7.19
N THR A 112 -7.95 -5.72 -5.88
CA THR A 112 -9.20 -5.57 -5.12
C THR A 112 -8.98 -4.94 -3.74
N SER A 113 -9.93 -4.13 -3.32
CA SER A 113 -9.99 -3.50 -1.99
C SER A 113 -10.98 -4.21 -1.06
N ARG A 114 -11.32 -5.44 -1.37
CA ARG A 114 -12.13 -6.36 -0.57
C ARG A 114 -11.77 -7.80 -0.89
N ALA A 115 -12.15 -8.73 -0.03
CA ALA A 115 -12.04 -10.14 -0.33
C ALA A 115 -12.93 -10.51 -1.54
N ILE A 116 -12.47 -11.48 -2.34
CA ILE A 116 -13.24 -12.08 -3.43
C ILE A 116 -14.49 -12.76 -2.86
N LYS A 117 -15.65 -12.59 -3.54
CA LYS A 117 -16.91 -13.21 -3.13
C LYS A 117 -16.97 -14.66 -3.63
N ASP A 118 -17.73 -15.52 -2.92
CA ASP A 118 -17.93 -16.92 -3.33
C ASP A 118 -18.42 -17.05 -4.77
N SER A 119 -19.34 -16.19 -5.21
CA SER A 119 -19.86 -16.17 -6.59
C SER A 119 -18.82 -15.78 -7.64
N GLU A 120 -17.82 -14.97 -7.26
CA GLU A 120 -16.69 -14.60 -8.10
C GLU A 120 -15.68 -15.76 -8.19
N VAL A 121 -15.43 -16.45 -7.05
CA VAL A 121 -14.62 -17.68 -7.02
C VAL A 121 -15.24 -18.75 -7.92
N GLU A 122 -16.55 -18.96 -7.84
CA GLU A 122 -17.26 -19.89 -8.73
C GLU A 122 -17.10 -19.51 -10.21
N SER A 123 -17.17 -18.22 -10.52
CA SER A 123 -16.96 -17.69 -11.88
C SER A 123 -15.53 -17.94 -12.37
N CYS A 124 -14.51 -17.75 -11.52
CA CYS A 124 -13.13 -18.06 -11.82
C CYS A 124 -12.94 -19.56 -12.11
N ARG A 125 -13.48 -20.42 -11.25
CA ARG A 125 -13.41 -21.88 -11.42
C ARG A 125 -14.09 -22.37 -12.71
N ALA A 126 -15.17 -21.69 -13.13
CA ALA A 126 -15.88 -22.03 -14.38
C ALA A 126 -15.00 -21.87 -15.64
N ILE A 127 -13.97 -21.03 -15.60
CA ILE A 127 -12.97 -20.86 -16.66
C ILE A 127 -11.63 -21.54 -16.36
N GLY A 128 -11.58 -22.37 -15.30
CA GLY A 128 -10.39 -23.13 -14.91
C GLY A 128 -9.36 -22.33 -14.11
N ARG A 129 -9.74 -21.20 -13.50
CA ARG A 129 -8.87 -20.39 -12.62
C ARG A 129 -9.19 -20.65 -11.16
N GLU A 130 -8.22 -21.08 -10.37
CA GLU A 130 -8.31 -21.12 -8.91
C GLU A 130 -7.66 -19.85 -8.36
N PRO A 131 -8.43 -18.90 -7.80
CA PRO A 131 -7.88 -17.62 -7.35
C PRO A 131 -6.95 -17.81 -6.17
N LEU A 132 -5.74 -17.25 -6.26
CA LEU A 132 -4.78 -17.15 -5.17
C LEU A 132 -4.84 -15.72 -4.62
N GLU A 133 -5.15 -15.61 -3.33
CA GLU A 133 -5.22 -14.34 -2.62
C GLU A 133 -3.84 -13.92 -2.14
N ILE A 134 -3.45 -12.68 -2.43
CA ILE A 134 -2.20 -12.05 -2.04
C ILE A 134 -2.53 -10.74 -1.34
N ARG A 135 -2.39 -10.71 -0.01
CA ARG A 135 -2.56 -9.50 0.79
C ARG A 135 -1.38 -8.57 0.60
N VAL A 136 -1.62 -7.28 0.28
CA VAL A 136 -0.55 -6.33 -0.02
C VAL A 136 -0.55 -5.07 0.84
N GLY A 137 -1.62 -4.78 1.54
CA GLY A 137 -1.72 -3.59 2.39
C GLY A 137 -3.10 -3.42 3.01
N THR A 138 -3.28 -2.29 3.68
CA THR A 138 -4.56 -1.86 4.25
C THR A 138 -4.78 -0.38 3.95
N ASP A 139 -5.92 -0.04 3.40
CA ASP A 139 -6.39 1.34 3.32
C ASP A 139 -7.25 1.65 4.55
N GLY A 140 -7.07 2.83 5.13
CA GLY A 140 -7.84 3.30 6.27
C GLY A 140 -8.10 4.79 6.16
N LEU A 141 -9.34 5.21 6.42
CA LEU A 141 -9.73 6.62 6.44
C LEU A 141 -9.60 7.18 7.85
N ALA A 142 -9.00 8.36 7.98
CA ALA A 142 -9.11 9.19 9.18
C ALA A 142 -10.21 10.22 8.97
N VAL A 143 -11.20 10.22 9.86
CA VAL A 143 -12.15 11.33 10.00
C VAL A 143 -11.62 12.27 11.06
N VAL A 144 -11.42 13.53 10.72
CA VAL A 144 -10.69 14.49 11.56
C VAL A 144 -11.46 15.78 11.77
N VAL A 145 -11.21 16.39 12.92
CA VAL A 145 -11.71 17.71 13.28
C VAL A 145 -10.57 18.58 13.81
N ASN A 146 -10.83 19.87 13.92
CA ASN A 146 -9.92 20.82 14.53
C ASN A 146 -9.64 20.47 16.01
N THR A 147 -8.42 20.67 16.51
CA THR A 147 -8.05 20.45 17.92
C THR A 147 -8.82 21.33 18.91
N GLN A 148 -9.47 22.41 18.45
CA GLN A 148 -10.34 23.27 19.26
C GLN A 148 -11.81 22.82 19.23
N ASN A 149 -12.15 21.76 18.47
CA ASN A 149 -13.47 21.16 18.53
C ASN A 149 -13.64 20.49 19.90
N ASP A 150 -14.63 20.93 20.68
CA ASP A 150 -14.86 20.50 22.06
C ASP A 150 -16.16 19.69 22.25
N PHE A 151 -16.89 19.43 21.15
CA PHE A 151 -18.20 18.75 21.20
C PHE A 151 -18.20 17.39 20.50
N LEU A 152 -17.21 17.07 19.66
CA LEU A 152 -17.18 15.86 18.83
C LEU A 152 -15.93 15.05 19.11
N THR A 153 -16.10 13.86 19.71
CA THR A 153 -15.01 12.88 19.94
C THR A 153 -15.24 11.58 19.19
N GLU A 154 -16.50 11.31 18.84
CA GLU A 154 -16.93 10.15 18.07
C GLU A 154 -18.09 10.52 17.15
N ILE A 155 -18.28 9.76 16.09
CA ILE A 155 -19.35 9.91 15.12
C ILE A 155 -19.76 8.54 14.59
N THR A 156 -21.05 8.30 14.36
CA THR A 156 -21.49 7.08 13.66
C THR A 156 -21.36 7.26 12.14
N GLN A 157 -21.29 6.16 11.39
CA GLN A 157 -21.30 6.23 9.92
C GLN A 157 -22.56 6.94 9.39
N GLU A 158 -23.73 6.73 10.02
CA GLU A 158 -24.96 7.41 9.65
C GLU A 158 -24.85 8.94 9.89
N GLN A 159 -24.34 9.35 11.06
CA GLN A 159 -24.10 10.77 11.36
C GLN A 159 -23.06 11.38 10.41
N LEU A 160 -22.04 10.61 10.04
CA LEU A 160 -21.01 11.03 9.10
C LEU A 160 -21.59 11.24 7.69
N ALA A 161 -22.45 10.36 7.22
CA ALA A 161 -23.16 10.52 5.95
C ALA A 161 -24.05 11.77 5.97
N LEU A 162 -24.80 12.04 7.08
CA LEU A 162 -25.58 13.27 7.23
C LEU A 162 -24.67 14.51 7.23
N ALA A 163 -23.55 14.45 7.97
CA ALA A 163 -22.60 15.55 8.05
C ALA A 163 -22.00 15.88 6.69
N PHE A 164 -21.79 14.91 5.80
CA PHE A 164 -21.25 15.11 4.45
C PHE A 164 -22.33 15.21 3.35
N SER A 165 -23.57 15.47 3.72
CA SER A 165 -24.66 15.61 2.75
C SER A 165 -25.64 16.73 3.11
N THR A 166 -26.77 16.38 3.70
CA THR A 166 -27.94 17.26 3.86
C THR A 166 -27.93 18.14 5.09
N ALA A 167 -27.14 17.83 6.12
CA ALA A 167 -27.04 18.66 7.31
C ALA A 167 -26.38 20.01 6.97
N GLU A 168 -26.98 21.13 7.35
CA GLU A 168 -26.37 22.45 7.17
C GLU A 168 -25.54 22.85 8.39
N THR A 169 -26.02 22.46 9.58
CA THR A 169 -25.38 22.76 10.88
C THR A 169 -25.09 21.44 11.62
N TRP A 170 -24.20 21.50 12.60
CA TRP A 170 -23.95 20.38 13.49
C TRP A 170 -25.19 19.92 14.26
N ALA A 171 -26.08 20.89 14.63
CA ALA A 171 -27.35 20.56 15.27
C ALA A 171 -28.34 19.80 14.38
N ASP A 172 -28.17 19.81 13.06
CA ASP A 172 -28.96 18.98 12.12
C ASP A 172 -28.51 17.51 12.13
N VAL A 173 -27.28 17.24 12.55
CA VAL A 173 -26.77 15.88 12.72
C VAL A 173 -27.15 15.32 14.08
N ASP A 174 -26.90 16.09 15.14
CA ASP A 174 -27.32 15.77 16.50
C ASP A 174 -27.75 17.06 17.23
N ALA A 175 -28.98 17.06 17.75
CA ALA A 175 -29.55 18.24 18.41
C ALA A 175 -28.79 18.70 19.67
N ALA A 176 -27.88 17.86 20.20
CA ALA A 176 -27.01 18.22 21.32
C ALA A 176 -25.77 19.02 20.88
N TRP A 177 -25.43 19.01 19.57
CA TRP A 177 -24.28 19.70 19.03
C TRP A 177 -24.59 21.18 18.69
N PRO A 178 -23.54 22.00 18.46
CA PRO A 178 -23.73 23.44 18.19
C PRO A 178 -24.57 23.70 16.92
N ASN A 179 -25.38 24.74 16.96
CA ASN A 179 -26.10 25.23 15.77
C ASN A 179 -25.18 26.13 14.91
N GLU A 180 -24.04 25.57 14.49
CA GLU A 180 -23.01 26.23 13.69
C GLU A 180 -22.84 25.50 12.34
N PRO A 181 -22.58 26.24 11.25
CA PRO A 181 -22.42 25.63 9.94
C PRO A 181 -21.28 24.59 9.90
N ILE A 182 -21.50 23.49 9.22
CA ILE A 182 -20.46 22.47 8.97
C ILE A 182 -19.58 22.94 7.82
N LEU A 183 -18.25 22.97 8.02
CA LEU A 183 -17.25 23.19 6.97
C LEU A 183 -16.62 21.83 6.62
N ARG A 184 -16.78 21.39 5.39
CA ARG A 184 -16.41 20.04 4.93
C ARG A 184 -15.20 20.07 4.03
N PHE A 185 -14.26 19.16 4.29
CA PHE A 185 -13.04 18.98 3.52
C PHE A 185 -12.93 17.53 3.09
N SER A 186 -12.86 17.31 1.78
CA SER A 186 -12.84 15.98 1.15
C SER A 186 -11.75 15.90 0.11
N PRO A 187 -11.12 14.73 -0.07
CA PRO A 187 -10.33 14.47 -1.28
C PRO A 187 -11.14 14.78 -2.55
N GLY A 188 -10.46 15.01 -3.66
CA GLY A 188 -11.08 15.23 -4.95
C GLY A 188 -11.64 13.93 -5.56
N THR A 189 -12.41 14.08 -6.63
CA THR A 189 -13.11 12.96 -7.28
C THR A 189 -12.22 11.95 -7.98
N ASP A 190 -10.94 12.27 -8.19
CA ASP A 190 -9.95 11.36 -8.77
C ASP A 190 -9.25 10.50 -7.69
N SER A 191 -9.58 10.72 -6.39
CA SER A 191 -8.99 10.04 -5.26
C SER A 191 -9.69 8.71 -4.94
N GLY A 192 -8.91 7.62 -4.80
CA GLY A 192 -9.42 6.34 -4.30
C GLY A 192 -9.97 6.41 -2.86
N THR A 193 -9.54 7.42 -2.08
CA THR A 193 -10.07 7.73 -0.73
C THR A 193 -11.46 8.34 -0.83
N PHE A 194 -11.71 9.21 -1.82
CA PHE A 194 -13.04 9.72 -2.14
C PHE A 194 -14.00 8.59 -2.51
N ASP A 195 -13.63 7.75 -3.47
CA ASP A 195 -14.42 6.60 -3.90
C ASP A 195 -14.79 5.68 -2.73
N TYR A 196 -13.81 5.42 -1.85
CA TYR A 196 -14.04 4.58 -0.69
C TYR A 196 -15.03 5.21 0.30
N PHE A 197 -14.93 6.50 0.56
CA PHE A 197 -15.88 7.20 1.43
C PHE A 197 -17.30 7.14 0.85
N ILE A 198 -17.44 7.30 -0.47
CA ILE A 198 -18.74 7.12 -1.14
C ILE A 198 -19.26 5.69 -0.90
N GLU A 199 -18.44 4.67 -1.18
CA GLU A 199 -18.84 3.26 -1.07
C GLU A 199 -19.28 2.85 0.34
N VAL A 200 -18.56 3.30 1.38
CA VAL A 200 -18.78 2.77 2.75
C VAL A 200 -19.59 3.69 3.64
N VAL A 201 -19.65 5.01 3.35
CA VAL A 201 -20.36 5.98 4.18
C VAL A 201 -21.62 6.50 3.48
N MET A 202 -21.50 6.89 2.20
CA MET A 202 -22.61 7.57 1.52
C MET A 202 -23.59 6.59 0.90
N ASP A 203 -23.12 5.61 0.16
CA ASP A 203 -23.99 4.64 -0.54
C ASP A 203 -24.91 3.86 0.41
N PRO A 204 -24.48 3.40 1.60
CA PRO A 204 -25.40 2.72 2.52
C PRO A 204 -26.64 3.55 2.91
N MET A 205 -26.54 4.86 2.87
CA MET A 205 -27.66 5.78 3.17
C MET A 205 -28.51 6.11 1.93
N TYR A 206 -27.88 6.25 0.76
CA TYR A 206 -28.52 6.84 -0.43
C TYR A 206 -28.83 5.82 -1.52
N VAL A 207 -28.22 4.64 -1.50
CA VAL A 207 -28.42 3.61 -2.52
C VAL A 207 -29.26 2.47 -1.96
N VAL A 208 -30.55 2.43 -2.33
CA VAL A 208 -31.47 1.35 -1.97
C VAL A 208 -31.50 0.29 -3.08
N ASP A 209 -31.49 0.70 -4.34
CA ASP A 209 -31.39 -0.16 -5.52
C ASP A 209 -30.10 0.19 -6.26
N ALA A 210 -29.16 -0.76 -6.30
CA ALA A 210 -27.83 -0.56 -6.88
C ALA A 210 -27.83 -0.10 -8.35
N THR A 211 -28.93 -0.36 -9.09
CA THR A 211 -29.06 0.06 -10.49
C THR A 211 -29.77 1.40 -10.63
N ALA A 212 -30.88 1.58 -9.89
CA ALA A 212 -31.70 2.78 -9.98
C ALA A 212 -31.11 3.97 -9.22
N ASP A 213 -30.33 3.70 -8.17
CA ASP A 213 -29.76 4.69 -7.27
C ASP A 213 -28.22 4.83 -7.43
N ALA A 214 -27.64 4.23 -8.47
CA ALA A 214 -26.19 4.35 -8.73
C ALA A 214 -25.75 5.83 -8.78
N GLY A 215 -24.70 6.17 -8.03
CA GLY A 215 -24.13 7.50 -7.96
C GLY A 215 -24.87 8.49 -7.03
N LYS A 216 -25.98 8.08 -6.37
CA LYS A 216 -26.71 8.99 -5.44
C LYS A 216 -25.89 9.34 -4.19
N GLY A 217 -25.05 8.44 -3.70
CA GLY A 217 -24.15 8.73 -2.59
C GLY A 217 -23.17 9.85 -2.95
N GLU A 218 -22.55 9.75 -4.11
CA GLU A 218 -21.65 10.77 -4.65
C GLU A 218 -22.39 12.09 -4.89
N GLU A 219 -23.56 12.05 -5.56
CA GLU A 219 -24.38 13.24 -5.79
C GLU A 219 -24.75 13.94 -4.47
N ALA A 220 -25.08 13.18 -3.43
CA ALA A 220 -25.43 13.75 -2.12
C ALA A 220 -24.22 14.46 -1.47
N LEU A 221 -23.03 13.89 -1.55
CA LEU A 221 -21.80 14.51 -1.06
C LEU A 221 -21.46 15.77 -1.86
N LEU A 222 -21.45 15.70 -3.18
CA LEU A 222 -21.06 16.82 -4.05
C LEU A 222 -22.03 18.00 -3.95
N ASN A 223 -23.28 17.79 -3.56
CA ASN A 223 -24.27 18.83 -3.33
C ASN A 223 -24.26 19.39 -1.89
N ALA A 224 -23.42 18.88 -1.00
CA ALA A 224 -23.32 19.36 0.37
C ALA A 224 -22.86 20.82 0.43
N SER A 225 -23.48 21.62 1.29
CA SER A 225 -23.09 23.01 1.50
C SER A 225 -21.68 23.10 2.12
N ASN A 226 -20.94 24.18 1.83
CA ASN A 226 -19.61 24.43 2.38
C ASN A 226 -18.61 23.26 2.18
N LEU A 227 -18.75 22.52 1.10
CA LEU A 227 -17.82 21.46 0.72
C LEU A 227 -16.64 22.07 -0.05
N GLN A 228 -15.42 21.67 0.33
CA GLN A 228 -14.19 21.95 -0.39
C GLN A 228 -13.51 20.62 -0.75
N LEU A 229 -13.19 20.47 -2.03
CA LEU A 229 -12.48 19.33 -2.59
C LEU A 229 -11.04 19.71 -2.89
N SER A 230 -10.09 18.80 -2.62
CA SER A 230 -8.69 18.96 -3.01
C SER A 230 -8.03 17.60 -3.21
N GLU A 231 -7.21 17.48 -4.26
CA GLU A 231 -6.30 16.34 -4.44
C GLU A 231 -5.02 16.47 -3.58
N ASP A 232 -4.81 17.63 -2.94
CA ASP A 232 -3.69 17.88 -2.03
C ASP A 232 -4.18 17.82 -0.58
N ASP A 233 -3.81 16.76 0.13
CA ASP A 233 -4.19 16.53 1.53
C ASP A 233 -3.71 17.63 2.48
N ASN A 234 -2.61 18.36 2.13
CA ASN A 234 -2.17 19.52 2.91
C ASN A 234 -3.22 20.65 2.90
N VAL A 235 -3.94 20.81 1.79
CA VAL A 235 -5.03 21.79 1.70
C VAL A 235 -6.19 21.37 2.59
N LEU A 236 -6.49 20.06 2.66
CA LEU A 236 -7.54 19.52 3.53
C LEU A 236 -7.19 19.73 5.02
N VAL A 237 -5.93 19.39 5.41
CA VAL A 237 -5.43 19.64 6.78
C VAL A 237 -5.56 21.10 7.16
N GLN A 238 -5.07 22.03 6.33
CA GLN A 238 -5.16 23.47 6.58
C GLN A 238 -6.61 23.95 6.66
N GLY A 239 -7.49 23.38 5.86
CA GLY A 239 -8.91 23.68 5.90
C GLY A 239 -9.54 23.29 7.24
N VAL A 240 -9.28 22.07 7.72
CA VAL A 240 -9.80 21.61 9.02
C VAL A 240 -9.22 22.42 10.19
N GLU A 241 -7.92 22.77 10.14
CA GLU A 241 -7.31 23.66 11.15
C GLU A 241 -7.93 25.07 11.19
N GLY A 242 -8.54 25.50 10.10
CA GLY A 242 -9.08 26.85 9.95
C GLY A 242 -10.32 27.14 10.81
N SER A 243 -11.02 26.12 11.34
CA SER A 243 -12.25 26.32 12.09
C SER A 243 -12.55 25.17 13.07
N PRO A 244 -13.01 25.47 14.31
CA PRO A 244 -13.47 24.44 15.24
C PRO A 244 -14.73 23.69 14.77
N PHE A 245 -15.42 24.19 13.74
CA PHE A 245 -16.62 23.58 13.14
C PHE A 245 -16.31 22.86 11.83
N ALA A 246 -15.04 22.67 11.50
CA ALA A 246 -14.60 21.94 10.33
C ALA A 246 -14.51 20.44 10.62
N ILE A 247 -14.84 19.64 9.59
CA ILE A 247 -14.63 18.21 9.52
C ILE A 247 -13.98 17.86 8.18
N GLY A 248 -13.08 16.91 8.17
CA GLY A 248 -12.49 16.39 6.95
C GLY A 248 -12.20 14.91 7.06
N TYR A 249 -11.87 14.30 5.93
CA TYR A 249 -11.35 12.94 5.90
C TYR A 249 -10.27 12.80 4.84
N PHE A 250 -9.33 11.91 5.08
CA PHE A 250 -8.23 11.52 4.17
C PHE A 250 -7.58 10.22 4.66
N GLY A 251 -6.54 9.74 3.97
CA GLY A 251 -5.82 8.54 4.37
C GLY A 251 -5.28 8.63 5.79
N TYR A 252 -5.46 7.57 6.57
CA TYR A 252 -5.05 7.57 7.99
C TYR A 252 -3.53 7.72 8.15
N ALA A 253 -2.71 7.16 7.26
CA ALA A 253 -1.26 7.35 7.30
C ALA A 253 -0.89 8.85 7.26
N TYR A 254 -1.56 9.61 6.39
CA TYR A 254 -1.38 11.06 6.31
C TYR A 254 -1.84 11.79 7.58
N TYR A 255 -2.92 11.31 8.23
CA TYR A 255 -3.31 11.84 9.55
C TYR A 255 -2.19 11.63 10.58
N GLN A 256 -1.51 10.48 10.60
CA GLN A 256 -0.44 10.22 11.58
C GLN A 256 0.69 11.25 11.50
N GLU A 257 1.03 11.72 10.30
CA GLU A 257 2.03 12.78 10.10
C GLU A 257 1.58 14.15 10.61
N ASN A 258 0.25 14.36 10.79
CA ASN A 258 -0.37 15.60 11.19
C ASN A 258 -1.16 15.48 12.52
N ALA A 259 -0.89 14.45 13.32
CA ALA A 259 -1.64 14.13 14.55
C ALA A 259 -1.49 15.19 15.67
N ASP A 260 -0.50 16.07 15.59
CA ASP A 260 -0.31 17.22 16.48
C ASP A 260 -1.20 18.42 16.14
N ARG A 261 -1.80 18.45 14.95
CA ARG A 261 -2.59 19.54 14.39
C ARG A 261 -4.09 19.26 14.36
N LEU A 262 -4.46 17.98 14.35
CA LEU A 262 -5.82 17.51 14.17
C LEU A 262 -6.23 16.53 15.26
N THR A 263 -7.54 16.41 15.49
CA THR A 263 -8.13 15.38 16.35
C THR A 263 -8.83 14.36 15.46
N VAL A 264 -8.43 13.09 15.54
CA VAL A 264 -9.14 12.01 14.86
C VAL A 264 -10.35 11.55 15.66
N LEU A 265 -11.45 11.29 14.99
CA LEU A 265 -12.69 10.81 15.60
C LEU A 265 -12.71 9.28 15.67
N ALA A 266 -13.30 8.75 16.75
CA ALA A 266 -13.79 7.38 16.71
C ALA A 266 -15.00 7.29 15.76
N VAL A 267 -15.08 6.22 14.97
CA VAL A 267 -16.24 5.92 14.13
C VAL A 267 -16.90 4.65 14.65
N ASP A 268 -18.20 4.72 14.91
CA ASP A 268 -18.98 3.66 15.55
C ASP A 268 -18.32 3.11 16.83
N GLY A 269 -17.74 4.03 17.63
CA GLY A 269 -17.08 3.71 18.90
C GLY A 269 -15.68 3.12 18.78
N VAL A 270 -15.11 2.99 17.57
CA VAL A 270 -13.76 2.48 17.35
C VAL A 270 -12.83 3.62 16.93
N THR A 271 -11.79 3.85 17.73
CA THR A 271 -10.73 4.81 17.38
C THR A 271 -9.78 4.17 16.36
N PRO A 272 -9.45 4.85 15.25
CA PRO A 272 -8.47 4.33 14.30
C PRO A 272 -7.08 4.28 14.95
N SER A 273 -6.40 3.16 14.73
CA SER A 273 -5.00 2.94 15.06
C SER A 273 -4.45 1.91 14.08
N ALA A 274 -3.14 1.76 13.98
CA ALA A 274 -2.55 0.72 13.13
C ALA A 274 -3.16 -0.67 13.45
N GLU A 275 -3.37 -0.99 14.73
CA GLU A 275 -3.96 -2.26 15.16
C GLU A 275 -5.43 -2.41 14.73
N THR A 276 -6.28 -1.38 14.98
CA THR A 276 -7.72 -1.46 14.64
C THR A 276 -7.98 -1.37 13.15
N VAL A 277 -7.11 -0.68 12.40
CA VAL A 277 -7.14 -0.60 10.92
C VAL A 277 -6.74 -1.94 10.32
N ASP A 278 -5.59 -2.52 10.71
CA ASP A 278 -5.09 -3.76 10.13
C ASP A 278 -5.94 -4.98 10.51
N SER A 279 -6.46 -5.02 11.75
CA SER A 279 -7.38 -6.09 12.18
C SER A 279 -8.79 -5.99 11.60
N GLY A 280 -9.11 -4.90 10.87
CA GLY A 280 -10.45 -4.66 10.34
C GLY A 280 -11.51 -4.34 11.40
N GLN A 281 -11.11 -3.99 12.62
CA GLN A 281 -12.04 -3.55 13.68
C GLN A 281 -12.53 -2.14 13.41
N TYR A 282 -11.69 -1.27 12.84
CA TYR A 282 -12.09 0.07 12.47
C TYR A 282 -12.97 0.02 11.21
N PRO A 283 -14.20 0.58 11.25
CA PRO A 283 -15.18 0.38 10.18
C PRO A 283 -14.79 1.06 8.85
N LEU A 284 -13.92 2.07 8.89
CA LEU A 284 -13.41 2.74 7.70
C LEU A 284 -12.00 2.25 7.33
N ALA A 285 -11.77 0.95 7.44
CA ALA A 285 -10.57 0.29 6.99
C ALA A 285 -10.89 -0.88 6.08
N ARG A 286 -10.07 -1.10 5.06
CA ARG A 286 -10.25 -2.20 4.12
C ARG A 286 -8.93 -2.83 3.70
N PRO A 287 -8.91 -4.17 3.58
CA PRO A 287 -7.75 -4.89 3.09
C PRO A 287 -7.54 -4.67 1.59
N LEU A 288 -6.27 -4.62 1.17
CA LEU A 288 -5.88 -4.52 -0.23
C LEU A 288 -5.28 -5.84 -0.69
N PHE A 289 -5.74 -6.33 -1.84
CA PHE A 289 -5.36 -7.62 -2.38
C PHE A 289 -5.00 -7.56 -3.86
N LEU A 290 -4.12 -8.48 -4.24
CA LEU A 290 -3.98 -8.96 -5.62
C LEU A 290 -4.55 -10.37 -5.68
N TYR A 291 -5.27 -10.70 -6.75
CA TYR A 291 -5.66 -12.07 -7.07
C TYR A 291 -4.99 -12.49 -8.39
N THR A 292 -4.35 -13.64 -8.37
CA THR A 292 -3.78 -14.31 -9.55
C THR A 292 -4.04 -15.80 -9.45
N THR A 293 -3.37 -16.65 -10.20
CA THR A 293 -3.42 -18.11 -10.06
C THR A 293 -2.03 -18.74 -10.13
N ALA A 294 -1.87 -19.94 -9.59
CA ALA A 294 -0.63 -20.70 -9.70
C ALA A 294 -0.26 -20.96 -11.17
N GLU A 295 -1.27 -21.31 -11.99
CA GLU A 295 -1.08 -21.58 -13.42
C GLU A 295 -0.55 -20.36 -14.17
N ILE A 296 -1.14 -19.16 -13.92
CA ILE A 296 -0.66 -17.92 -14.54
C ILE A 296 0.79 -17.65 -14.16
N MET A 297 1.16 -17.78 -12.90
CA MET A 297 2.53 -17.55 -12.44
C MET A 297 3.54 -18.55 -12.97
N GLN A 298 3.12 -19.81 -13.18
CA GLN A 298 3.96 -20.85 -13.79
C GLN A 298 4.12 -20.65 -15.30
N GLU A 299 3.09 -20.21 -16.01
CA GLU A 299 3.11 -19.96 -17.46
C GLU A 299 3.76 -18.62 -17.81
N LYS A 300 3.65 -17.63 -16.92
CA LYS A 300 4.14 -16.26 -17.08
C LYS A 300 5.11 -15.91 -15.94
N PRO A 301 6.40 -16.27 -16.04
CA PRO A 301 7.38 -15.97 -14.99
C PRO A 301 7.47 -14.48 -14.62
N GLN A 302 7.16 -13.58 -15.55
CA GLN A 302 7.11 -12.14 -15.29
C GLN A 302 5.98 -11.78 -14.30
N VAL A 303 4.84 -12.48 -14.31
CA VAL A 303 3.76 -12.28 -13.34
C VAL A 303 4.21 -12.76 -11.95
N ALA A 304 4.83 -13.96 -11.89
CA ALA A 304 5.40 -14.46 -10.63
C ALA A 304 6.46 -13.50 -10.06
N ALA A 305 7.33 -12.97 -10.92
CA ALA A 305 8.34 -11.98 -10.53
C ALA A 305 7.71 -10.69 -10.00
N PHE A 306 6.69 -10.16 -10.66
CA PHE A 306 6.01 -8.95 -10.22
C PHE A 306 5.29 -9.15 -8.88
N VAL A 307 4.60 -10.28 -8.67
CA VAL A 307 3.94 -10.58 -7.39
C VAL A 307 4.99 -10.76 -6.26
N TYR A 308 6.10 -11.43 -6.53
CA TYR A 308 7.20 -11.56 -5.57
C TYR A 308 7.81 -10.20 -5.21
N PHE A 309 8.09 -9.39 -6.22
CA PHE A 309 8.61 -8.04 -6.06
C PHE A 309 7.65 -7.17 -5.25
N TYR A 310 6.37 -7.24 -5.56
CA TYR A 310 5.33 -6.54 -4.82
C TYR A 310 5.37 -6.91 -3.33
N LEU A 311 5.32 -8.21 -3.00
CA LEU A 311 5.33 -8.69 -1.62
C LEU A 311 6.60 -8.31 -0.84
N THR A 312 7.74 -8.20 -1.52
CA THR A 312 9.03 -7.92 -0.86
C THR A 312 9.37 -6.43 -0.80
N ARG A 313 8.74 -5.59 -1.65
CA ARG A 313 9.09 -4.18 -1.80
C ARG A 313 7.95 -3.19 -1.53
N VAL A 314 6.72 -3.67 -1.37
CA VAL A 314 5.54 -2.80 -1.17
C VAL A 314 5.72 -1.82 -0.01
N ASN A 315 6.39 -2.24 1.07
CA ASN A 315 6.65 -1.40 2.24
C ASN A 315 7.63 -0.24 1.97
N GLU A 316 8.26 -0.18 0.80
CA GLU A 316 9.12 0.94 0.42
C GLU A 316 8.31 2.13 -0.12
N VAL A 317 7.09 1.89 -0.59
CA VAL A 317 6.24 2.90 -1.23
C VAL A 317 4.86 3.07 -0.59
N ILE A 318 4.44 2.13 0.25
CA ILE A 318 3.06 2.09 0.75
C ILE A 318 2.69 3.32 1.59
N ASP A 319 3.64 3.81 2.39
CA ASP A 319 3.45 5.03 3.21
C ASP A 319 3.34 6.28 2.33
N GLU A 320 4.10 6.35 1.22
CA GLU A 320 4.03 7.47 0.26
C GLU A 320 2.68 7.53 -0.46
N VAL A 321 2.03 6.38 -0.65
CA VAL A 321 0.68 6.28 -1.22
C VAL A 321 -0.40 6.61 -0.17
N GLY A 322 -0.03 6.65 1.12
CA GLY A 322 -0.96 6.95 2.22
C GLY A 322 -1.69 5.73 2.78
N TYR A 323 -1.17 4.51 2.54
CA TYR A 323 -1.74 3.26 3.04
C TYR A 323 -0.84 2.64 4.11
N PHE A 324 -1.35 1.58 4.76
CA PHE A 324 -0.62 0.84 5.77
C PHE A 324 -0.02 -0.45 5.20
N PRO A 325 1.20 -0.83 5.64
CA PRO A 325 1.64 -2.20 5.48
C PRO A 325 0.60 -3.18 6.00
N ALA A 326 0.38 -4.27 5.29
CA ALA A 326 -0.35 -5.39 5.88
C ALA A 326 0.44 -5.96 7.06
N ALA A 327 -0.25 -6.60 8.01
CA ALA A 327 0.42 -7.29 9.11
C ALA A 327 1.48 -8.27 8.58
N GLN A 328 2.59 -8.39 9.31
CA GLN A 328 3.72 -9.20 8.85
C GLN A 328 3.34 -10.66 8.64
N ASP A 329 2.45 -11.22 9.45
CA ASP A 329 1.95 -12.58 9.29
C ASP A 329 1.09 -12.74 8.02
N ALA A 330 0.34 -11.72 7.60
CA ALA A 330 -0.41 -11.73 6.35
C ALA A 330 0.52 -11.64 5.12
N LEU A 331 1.58 -10.81 5.19
CA LEU A 331 2.61 -10.76 4.14
C LEU A 331 3.37 -12.09 4.07
N ASP A 332 3.74 -12.67 5.19
CA ASP A 332 4.44 -13.96 5.27
C ASP A 332 3.56 -15.09 4.71
N ALA A 333 2.26 -15.09 5.01
CA ALA A 333 1.30 -16.04 4.45
C ALA A 333 1.16 -15.88 2.93
N SER A 334 1.08 -14.64 2.43
CA SER A 334 1.04 -14.33 1.00
C SER A 334 2.31 -14.77 0.28
N LEU A 335 3.47 -14.55 0.89
CA LEU A 335 4.76 -15.00 0.36
C LEU A 335 4.87 -16.53 0.36
N GLN A 336 4.34 -17.21 1.38
CA GLN A 336 4.30 -18.67 1.41
C GLN A 336 3.36 -19.22 0.32
N ALA A 337 2.17 -18.61 0.13
CA ALA A 337 1.24 -18.97 -0.91
C ALA A 337 1.86 -18.81 -2.32
N TRP A 338 2.63 -17.74 -2.52
CA TRP A 338 3.40 -17.52 -3.75
C TRP A 338 4.46 -18.62 -3.97
N ARG A 339 5.21 -19.00 -2.92
CA ARG A 339 6.20 -20.09 -3.01
C ARG A 339 5.56 -21.42 -3.36
N ASP A 340 4.46 -21.76 -2.70
CA ASP A 340 3.73 -23.00 -2.95
C ASP A 340 3.20 -23.05 -4.40
N ALA A 341 2.74 -21.91 -4.91
CA ALA A 341 2.23 -21.78 -6.28
C ALA A 341 3.33 -21.86 -7.35
N THR A 342 4.53 -21.35 -7.07
CA THR A 342 5.64 -21.33 -8.02
C THR A 342 6.58 -22.54 -7.86
N GLY A 343 6.51 -23.27 -6.76
CA GLY A 343 7.41 -24.38 -6.42
C GLY A 343 8.82 -23.92 -6.02
N SER A 344 8.95 -22.70 -5.48
CA SER A 344 10.22 -22.03 -5.16
C SER A 344 10.61 -22.15 -3.69
#